data_e39933e26307ab4da9fae7a19a480451
#
_entry.id   e39933e26307ab4da9fae7a19a480451
#
_cell.length_a   1.000
_cell.length_b   1.000
_cell.length_c   1.000
_cell.angle_alpha   90.00
_cell.angle_beta   90.00
_cell.angle_gamma   90.00
#
_symmetry.space_group_name_H-M   'P 1'
#
loop_
_entity.id
_entity.type
_entity.pdbx_description
1 polymer ?
#
loop_
_entity_poly.entity_id
_entity_poly.type
_entity_poly.pdbx_seq_one_letter_code
_entity_poly.pdbx_strand_id
1 'polypeptide(L)'
;MIVFRQKPGKATLVFFVFSVSIKLRGFTMTKEAIAKEIESGLAAVGIEFGSTRIKAVLIDSEKNPAASGGFTWENSLADGIWTYSLEEVHNGIVTAFAELKKDVQNKFGVKLTKLKALGISAMMHGYLAFDKDNNLLVPFRTWRNTITGQASKELTELFNYPCPERWSISHYYQAILNKEPHVPQVAFFTTLAGYAHFMLTGKKVLGTGDASGMFPIDANTGDYDKSMVAKFDEVAASKGAPKKILDLLPKAIPAGTDAGTLTKEGATWLDPTGELSDGILCAPPEGDAGTGMVATNAVAPRTGNISAGTSVFAMVVLEKALSKAYPGVIDIVTTPDGKPTAMVHVNTCTAEFNKWVGIMGEAAKLLGADFDMGKLYDTILGSAKDGDKDCGGIYTINYISGEGVTDFSEGRPMVVRSQDAKFNLANFMRSQFYSAVGTLRLGMDVLFDENVKIDSMTGHGGYFKTEGVGLETMAAAMHTPISAMATAGEGGPWGMALLASYASDTKGKNLGDWLESEVFASAQKKTVAPNPADVEGFDKWLEGYKASLKAERTAVESLK
;
A
#
# COMPACT_ATOMS: atom_id res chain seq x y z
N MET A 1 14.07 -17.93 25.17
CA MET A 1 13.41 -18.15 26.48
C MET A 1 12.47 -16.97 26.69
N ILE A 2 11.20 -17.19 26.51
CA ILE A 2 10.16 -16.16 26.62
C ILE A 2 9.49 -16.34 27.98
N VAL A 3 9.61 -15.35 28.84
CA VAL A 3 8.91 -15.33 30.13
C VAL A 3 7.60 -14.55 29.96
N PHE A 4 6.48 -15.25 30.00
CA PHE A 4 5.17 -14.62 30.08
C PHE A 4 4.95 -14.09 31.50
N ARG A 5 4.79 -12.78 31.67
CA ARG A 5 4.16 -12.17 32.85
C ARG A 5 2.78 -11.69 32.43
N GLN A 6 1.75 -12.43 32.81
CA GLN A 6 0.37 -11.94 32.72
C GLN A 6 0.14 -10.88 33.80
N LYS A 7 -0.35 -9.71 33.39
CA LYS A 7 -1.17 -8.81 34.22
C LYS A 7 -2.53 -8.66 33.53
N PRO A 8 -3.61 -8.66 34.28
CA PRO A 8 -4.96 -8.62 33.70
C PRO A 8 -5.24 -7.20 33.18
N GLY A 9 -5.60 -7.09 31.89
CA GLY A 9 -6.25 -5.91 31.38
C GLY A 9 -5.73 -5.24 30.10
N LYS A 10 -4.72 -5.77 29.39
CA LYS A 10 -4.41 -5.33 28.00
C LYS A 10 -3.52 -6.39 27.32
N ALA A 11 -4.01 -6.97 26.24
CA ALA A 11 -3.19 -7.83 25.39
C ALA A 11 -2.31 -6.93 24.51
N THR A 12 -1.03 -6.83 24.82
CA THR A 12 -0.03 -6.18 23.97
C THR A 12 0.54 -7.24 23.05
N LEU A 13 0.24 -7.16 21.76
CA LEU A 13 0.81 -8.01 20.72
C LEU A 13 2.24 -7.53 20.45
N VAL A 14 3.23 -8.29 20.90
CA VAL A 14 4.65 -8.00 20.62
C VAL A 14 5.06 -8.74 19.35
N PHE A 15 5.27 -8.02 18.25
CA PHE A 15 5.86 -8.57 17.04
C PHE A 15 7.39 -8.61 17.18
N PHE A 16 7.97 -9.82 17.16
CA PHE A 16 9.40 -9.99 16.99
C PHE A 16 9.75 -9.93 15.50
N VAL A 17 10.52 -8.91 15.12
CA VAL A 17 11.14 -8.83 13.80
C VAL A 17 12.43 -9.66 13.87
N PHE A 18 12.44 -10.85 13.29
CA PHE A 18 13.67 -11.56 13.01
C PHE A 18 14.35 -10.92 11.80
N SER A 19 15.49 -10.29 12.04
CA SER A 19 16.42 -9.91 10.99
C SER A 19 17.09 -11.17 10.45
N VAL A 20 16.62 -11.68 9.33
CA VAL A 20 17.32 -12.71 8.57
C VAL A 20 18.34 -12.00 7.68
N SER A 21 19.60 -12.04 8.06
CA SER A 21 20.71 -11.61 7.19
C SER A 21 20.86 -12.58 6.03
N ILE A 22 20.20 -12.32 4.91
CA ILE A 22 20.46 -13.02 3.65
C ILE A 22 21.73 -12.40 3.04
N LYS A 23 22.80 -13.17 2.99
CA LYS A 23 24.01 -12.81 2.22
C LYS A 23 23.67 -12.82 0.73
N LEU A 24 23.36 -11.66 0.18
CA LEU A 24 23.33 -11.43 -1.26
C LEU A 24 24.77 -11.51 -1.77
N ARG A 25 25.09 -12.49 -2.62
CA ARG A 25 26.35 -12.55 -3.38
C ARG A 25 26.21 -11.66 -4.63
N GLY A 26 26.41 -10.39 -4.48
CA GLY A 26 26.74 -9.38 -5.45
C GLY A 26 27.58 -8.35 -4.72
N PHE A 27 28.50 -7.66 -5.36
CA PHE A 27 29.41 -6.69 -4.74
C PHE A 27 28.67 -5.75 -3.80
N THR A 28 28.51 -6.13 -2.55
CA THR A 28 28.01 -5.24 -1.51
C THR A 28 29.14 -4.31 -1.13
N MET A 29 28.89 -3.01 -1.18
CA MET A 29 29.82 -1.99 -0.72
C MET A 29 30.32 -2.31 0.68
N THR A 30 31.59 -2.03 0.96
CA THR A 30 32.11 -2.19 2.31
C THR A 30 31.52 -1.14 3.24
N LYS A 31 31.51 -1.39 4.56
CA LYS A 31 31.02 -0.39 5.54
C LYS A 31 31.75 0.93 5.42
N GLU A 32 33.05 0.89 5.16
CA GLU A 32 33.90 2.08 4.97
C GLU A 32 33.52 2.88 3.70
N ALA A 33 33.14 2.18 2.63
CA ALA A 33 32.66 2.81 1.41
C ALA A 33 31.31 3.51 1.62
N ILE A 34 30.37 2.83 2.28
CA ILE A 34 29.06 3.41 2.63
C ILE A 34 29.24 4.61 3.58
N ALA A 35 30.13 4.51 4.59
CA ALA A 35 30.45 5.63 5.49
C ALA A 35 30.93 6.87 4.72
N LYS A 36 31.84 6.70 3.76
CA LYS A 36 32.33 7.79 2.90
C LYS A 36 31.23 8.40 2.02
N GLU A 37 30.31 7.59 1.49
CA GLU A 37 29.16 8.09 0.74
C GLU A 37 28.24 8.95 1.62
N ILE A 38 27.95 8.51 2.84
CA ILE A 38 27.13 9.27 3.79
C ILE A 38 27.81 10.59 4.13
N GLU A 39 29.10 10.60 4.48
CA GLU A 39 29.87 11.84 4.77
C GLU A 39 29.91 12.78 3.57
N SER A 40 29.96 12.23 2.36
CA SER A 40 29.99 13.00 1.12
C SER A 40 28.60 13.48 0.66
N GLY A 41 27.50 13.05 1.34
CA GLY A 41 26.14 13.40 0.98
C GLY A 41 25.67 12.73 -0.31
N LEU A 42 26.12 11.50 -0.60
CA LEU A 42 25.73 10.75 -1.80
C LEU A 42 24.55 9.78 -1.55
N ALA A 43 24.20 9.53 -0.28
CA ALA A 43 23.08 8.69 0.09
C ALA A 43 21.74 9.38 -0.12
N ALA A 44 20.69 8.62 -0.42
CA ALA A 44 19.33 9.13 -0.50
C ALA A 44 18.47 8.55 0.64
N VAL A 45 17.44 9.30 1.05
CA VAL A 45 16.51 8.89 2.12
C VAL A 45 15.08 8.95 1.62
N GLY A 46 14.30 7.93 1.94
CA GLY A 46 12.86 7.91 1.82
C GLY A 46 12.21 7.80 3.20
N ILE A 47 11.20 8.61 3.46
CA ILE A 47 10.41 8.58 4.69
C ILE A 47 8.97 8.29 4.34
N GLU A 48 8.38 7.27 4.96
CA GLU A 48 6.98 6.89 4.74
C GLU A 48 6.17 6.99 6.02
N PHE A 49 5.03 7.67 5.93
CA PHE A 49 3.99 7.70 6.96
C PHE A 49 2.98 6.58 6.69
N GLY A 50 3.29 5.36 7.15
CA GLY A 50 2.33 4.25 7.13
C GLY A 50 1.29 4.37 8.23
N SER A 51 0.18 3.64 8.13
CA SER A 51 -0.97 3.74 9.07
C SER A 51 -0.64 3.40 10.53
N THR A 52 0.40 2.60 10.79
CA THR A 52 0.79 2.20 12.15
C THR A 52 2.24 2.50 12.48
N ARG A 53 3.01 2.93 11.47
CA ARG A 53 4.44 3.20 11.64
C ARG A 53 4.91 4.23 10.62
N ILE A 54 5.70 5.19 11.09
CA ILE A 54 6.53 6.05 10.25
C ILE A 54 7.89 5.37 10.15
N LYS A 55 8.42 5.22 8.93
CA LYS A 55 9.71 4.56 8.69
C LYS A 55 10.57 5.40 7.76
N ALA A 56 11.83 5.62 8.14
CA ALA A 56 12.85 6.25 7.31
C ALA A 56 13.87 5.19 6.87
N VAL A 57 14.25 5.19 5.59
CA VAL A 57 15.25 4.28 5.02
C VAL A 57 16.28 5.09 4.25
N LEU A 58 17.56 4.86 4.56
CA LEU A 58 18.70 5.38 3.81
C LEU A 58 19.21 4.30 2.87
N ILE A 59 19.44 4.68 1.62
CA ILE A 59 20.04 3.83 0.59
C ILE A 59 21.42 4.36 0.18
N ASP A 60 22.32 3.43 -0.14
CA ASP A 60 23.62 3.70 -0.74
C ASP A 60 23.52 4.03 -2.25
N SER A 61 24.64 4.30 -2.90
CA SER A 61 24.67 4.57 -4.35
C SER A 61 24.29 3.36 -5.22
N GLU A 62 24.41 2.14 -4.70
CA GLU A 62 23.96 0.90 -5.33
C GLU A 62 22.47 0.61 -5.08
N LYS A 63 21.75 1.54 -4.40
CA LYS A 63 20.31 1.46 -4.07
C LYS A 63 19.95 0.43 -3.00
N ASN A 64 20.93 -0.11 -2.27
CA ASN A 64 20.67 -1.04 -1.19
C ASN A 64 20.29 -0.29 0.10
N PRO A 65 19.33 -0.82 0.88
CA PRO A 65 19.03 -0.29 2.21
C PRO A 65 20.25 -0.44 3.13
N ALA A 66 20.77 0.68 3.64
CA ALA A 66 21.96 0.72 4.50
C ALA A 66 21.58 0.95 5.98
N ALA A 67 20.66 1.86 6.25
CA ALA A 67 20.20 2.18 7.59
C ALA A 67 18.71 2.49 7.61
N SER A 68 18.10 2.37 8.79
CA SER A 68 16.69 2.70 8.96
C SER A 68 16.37 3.24 10.35
N GLY A 69 15.28 4.02 10.43
CA GLY A 69 14.69 4.47 11.68
C GLY A 69 13.18 4.37 11.63
N GLY A 70 12.50 4.48 12.76
CA GLY A 70 11.05 4.39 12.76
C GLY A 70 10.39 4.86 14.04
N PHE A 71 9.10 5.13 13.92
CA PHE A 71 8.22 5.53 15.01
C PHE A 71 6.88 4.80 14.86
N THR A 72 6.37 4.24 15.95
CA THR A 72 5.06 3.57 15.97
C THR A 72 4.02 4.56 16.47
N TRP A 73 2.92 4.69 15.74
CA TRP A 73 1.80 5.54 16.08
C TRP A 73 0.47 4.85 15.77
N GLU A 74 -0.64 5.43 16.18
CA GLU A 74 -1.97 4.88 15.95
C GLU A 74 -2.94 5.97 15.50
N ASN A 75 -3.87 5.58 14.64
CA ASN A 75 -4.98 6.42 14.19
C ASN A 75 -5.97 6.58 15.35
N SER A 76 -6.38 7.81 15.64
CA SER A 76 -7.34 8.13 16.70
C SER A 76 -8.73 8.42 16.10
N LEU A 77 -9.78 8.07 16.86
CA LEU A 77 -11.16 8.44 16.52
C LEU A 77 -11.59 9.60 17.42
N ALA A 78 -11.67 10.80 16.84
CA ALA A 78 -12.08 12.01 17.51
C ALA A 78 -13.37 12.56 16.87
N ASP A 79 -14.44 12.71 17.66
CA ASP A 79 -15.75 13.19 17.18
C ASP A 79 -16.28 12.47 15.94
N GLY A 80 -16.05 11.16 15.85
CA GLY A 80 -16.45 10.33 14.73
C GLY A 80 -15.53 10.41 13.50
N ILE A 81 -14.41 11.12 13.59
CA ILE A 81 -13.42 11.26 12.53
C ILE A 81 -12.13 10.48 12.88
N TRP A 82 -11.74 9.57 12.00
CA TRP A 82 -10.43 8.93 12.07
C TRP A 82 -9.34 9.91 11.64
N THR A 83 -8.41 10.21 12.54
CA THR A 83 -7.45 11.30 12.39
C THR A 83 -6.09 10.98 12.99
N TYR A 84 -5.07 11.76 12.63
CA TYR A 84 -3.81 11.98 13.33
C TYR A 84 -3.68 13.49 13.54
N SER A 85 -3.17 13.93 14.69
CA SER A 85 -2.85 15.34 14.90
C SER A 85 -1.59 15.75 14.12
N LEU A 86 -1.49 17.02 13.71
CA LEU A 86 -0.27 17.52 13.07
C LEU A 86 0.94 17.50 14.02
N GLU A 87 0.70 17.55 15.34
CA GLU A 87 1.75 17.40 16.36
C GLU A 87 2.31 15.96 16.33
N GLU A 88 1.44 14.94 16.28
CA GLU A 88 1.87 13.54 16.14
C GLU A 88 2.61 13.27 14.83
N VAL A 89 2.15 13.87 13.72
CA VAL A 89 2.84 13.82 12.43
C VAL A 89 4.26 14.38 12.55
N HIS A 90 4.42 15.57 13.14
CA HIS A 90 5.73 16.20 13.33
C HIS A 90 6.61 15.38 14.28
N ASN A 91 6.11 15.03 15.46
CA ASN A 91 6.87 14.24 16.43
C ASN A 91 7.31 12.89 15.85
N GLY A 92 6.43 12.26 15.07
CA GLY A 92 6.71 10.98 14.44
C GLY A 92 7.82 11.03 13.39
N ILE A 93 7.83 12.03 12.50
CA ILE A 93 8.88 12.16 11.48
C ILE A 93 10.22 12.52 12.11
N VAL A 94 10.24 13.44 13.09
CA VAL A 94 11.45 13.80 13.86
C VAL A 94 12.05 12.58 14.54
N THR A 95 11.20 11.78 15.20
CA THR A 95 11.66 10.57 15.91
C THR A 95 12.19 9.53 14.92
N ALA A 96 11.49 9.27 13.81
CA ALA A 96 11.93 8.30 12.81
C ALA A 96 13.26 8.72 12.17
N PHE A 97 13.46 10.02 11.90
CA PHE A 97 14.71 10.52 11.35
C PHE A 97 15.85 10.49 12.38
N ALA A 98 15.58 10.81 13.64
CA ALA A 98 16.57 10.69 14.73
C ALA A 98 17.05 9.24 14.93
N GLU A 99 16.13 8.26 14.90
CA GLU A 99 16.48 6.84 14.97
C GLU A 99 17.28 6.39 13.72
N LEU A 100 17.00 6.94 12.53
CA LEU A 100 17.82 6.74 11.34
C LEU A 100 19.24 7.26 11.55
N LYS A 101 19.42 8.50 12.05
CA LYS A 101 20.74 9.08 12.36
C LYS A 101 21.51 8.22 13.35
N LYS A 102 20.83 7.70 14.36
CA LYS A 102 21.42 6.80 15.36
C LYS A 102 21.83 5.45 14.76
N ASP A 103 21.02 4.87 13.88
CA ASP A 103 21.36 3.62 13.18
C ASP A 103 22.57 3.79 12.27
N VAL A 104 22.65 4.93 11.55
CA VAL A 104 23.84 5.33 10.75
C VAL A 104 25.08 5.42 11.62
N GLN A 105 25.01 6.13 12.75
CA GLN A 105 26.13 6.25 13.67
C GLN A 105 26.57 4.88 14.22
N ASN A 106 25.63 4.02 14.59
CA ASN A 106 25.92 2.69 15.13
C ASN A 106 26.55 1.74 14.09
N LYS A 107 26.08 1.77 12.86
CA LYS A 107 26.52 0.86 11.80
C LYS A 107 27.83 1.31 11.14
N PHE A 108 27.99 2.61 10.93
CA PHE A 108 29.04 3.19 10.08
C PHE A 108 29.99 4.14 10.83
N GLY A 109 29.68 4.55 12.06
CA GLY A 109 30.53 5.42 12.87
C GLY A 109 30.55 6.88 12.43
N VAL A 110 29.65 7.30 11.51
CA VAL A 110 29.59 8.64 10.92
C VAL A 110 28.27 9.34 11.23
N LYS A 111 28.25 10.67 11.16
CA LYS A 111 27.04 11.48 11.33
C LYS A 111 26.33 11.66 9.99
N LEU A 112 25.00 11.56 10.00
CA LEU A 112 24.16 11.89 8.86
C LEU A 112 23.82 13.39 8.89
N THR A 113 24.56 14.18 8.12
CA THR A 113 24.37 15.64 8.04
C THR A 113 24.05 16.14 6.64
N LYS A 114 24.23 15.29 5.62
CA LYS A 114 24.03 15.63 4.21
C LYS A 114 23.37 14.45 3.50
N LEU A 115 22.57 14.76 2.48
CA LEU A 115 21.94 13.79 1.59
C LEU A 115 22.03 14.26 0.15
N LYS A 116 22.07 13.32 -0.79
CA LYS A 116 21.90 13.59 -2.21
C LYS A 116 20.46 14.01 -2.52
N ALA A 117 19.50 13.28 -1.96
CA ALA A 117 18.09 13.55 -2.12
C ALA A 117 17.27 12.98 -0.95
N LEU A 118 16.09 13.55 -0.75
CA LEU A 118 15.09 13.17 0.25
C LEU A 118 13.73 13.01 -0.43
N GLY A 119 12.96 12.01 -0.04
CA GLY A 119 11.60 11.85 -0.50
C GLY A 119 10.64 11.52 0.64
N ILE A 120 9.40 11.99 0.50
CA ILE A 120 8.30 11.72 1.43
C ILE A 120 7.23 10.89 0.76
N SER A 121 6.80 9.85 1.44
CA SER A 121 5.64 9.05 1.08
C SER A 121 4.68 8.96 2.27
N ALA A 122 3.40 8.77 2.01
CA ALA A 122 2.41 8.55 3.05
C ALA A 122 1.29 7.63 2.58
N MET A 123 0.48 7.12 3.54
CA MET A 123 -0.81 6.54 3.21
C MET A 123 -1.57 7.49 2.28
N MET A 124 -2.04 6.97 1.15
CA MET A 124 -2.74 7.76 0.15
C MET A 124 -4.05 8.36 0.66
N HIS A 125 -4.57 9.32 -0.09
CA HIS A 125 -5.88 9.92 0.12
C HIS A 125 -5.98 10.80 1.36
N GLY A 126 -7.23 11.04 1.81
CA GLY A 126 -7.53 11.87 2.96
C GLY A 126 -7.64 13.36 2.62
N TYR A 127 -7.92 14.17 3.65
CA TYR A 127 -8.25 15.57 3.46
C TYR A 127 -7.63 16.42 4.57
N LEU A 128 -6.58 17.16 4.23
CA LEU A 128 -5.92 18.18 5.03
C LEU A 128 -6.23 19.54 4.40
N ALA A 129 -7.13 20.31 4.98
CA ALA A 129 -7.59 21.60 4.44
C ALA A 129 -7.06 22.78 5.24
N PHE A 130 -6.48 23.73 4.57
CA PHE A 130 -5.82 24.89 5.15
C PHE A 130 -6.41 26.20 4.67
N ASP A 131 -6.39 27.22 5.53
CA ASP A 131 -6.70 28.61 5.19
C ASP A 131 -5.51 29.30 4.46
N LYS A 132 -5.70 30.59 4.14
CA LYS A 132 -4.67 31.40 3.47
C LYS A 132 -3.38 31.61 4.28
N ASP A 133 -3.44 31.43 5.60
CA ASP A 133 -2.33 31.58 6.55
C ASP A 133 -1.72 30.20 6.91
N ASN A 134 -2.14 29.14 6.21
CA ASN A 134 -1.76 27.73 6.38
C ASN A 134 -2.17 27.13 7.75
N ASN A 135 -3.23 27.64 8.38
CA ASN A 135 -3.82 26.99 9.55
C ASN A 135 -4.75 25.86 9.11
N LEU A 136 -4.68 24.70 9.81
CA LEU A 136 -5.58 23.58 9.57
C LEU A 136 -7.00 23.96 9.98
N LEU A 137 -7.96 23.81 9.06
CA LEU A 137 -9.33 24.26 9.23
C LEU A 137 -10.24 23.23 9.93
N VAL A 138 -9.97 21.95 9.70
CA VAL A 138 -10.69 20.80 10.27
C VAL A 138 -9.71 19.69 10.60
N PRO A 139 -10.01 18.76 11.53
CA PRO A 139 -9.16 17.60 11.78
C PRO A 139 -8.83 16.86 10.48
N PHE A 140 -7.61 16.33 10.37
CA PHE A 140 -7.22 15.51 9.24
C PHE A 140 -8.17 14.33 9.07
N ARG A 141 -8.88 14.25 7.95
CA ARG A 141 -9.76 13.13 7.59
C ARG A 141 -8.95 12.10 6.84
N THR A 142 -8.61 10.99 7.49
CA THR A 142 -7.78 9.94 6.89
C THR A 142 -8.57 9.07 5.92
N TRP A 143 -7.88 8.18 5.18
CA TRP A 143 -8.47 7.21 4.26
C TRP A 143 -9.51 6.27 4.92
N ARG A 144 -9.50 6.13 6.26
CA ARG A 144 -10.43 5.27 7.01
C ARG A 144 -11.84 5.84 7.14
N ASN A 145 -12.03 7.12 6.84
CA ASN A 145 -13.32 7.76 6.98
C ASN A 145 -14.25 7.39 5.82
N THR A 146 -15.42 6.84 6.15
CA THR A 146 -16.50 6.46 5.23
C THR A 146 -17.70 7.40 5.39
N ILE A 147 -17.45 8.72 5.42
CA ILE A 147 -18.44 9.75 5.69
C ILE A 147 -18.84 10.54 4.44
N THR A 148 -18.43 10.10 3.27
CA THR A 148 -18.55 10.84 2.00
C THR A 148 -19.32 10.05 0.94
N GLY A 149 -20.18 9.12 1.36
CA GLY A 149 -20.89 8.21 0.46
C GLY A 149 -21.73 8.92 -0.60
N GLN A 150 -22.42 10.03 -0.24
CA GLN A 150 -23.19 10.82 -1.19
C GLN A 150 -22.27 11.46 -2.24
N ALA A 151 -21.19 12.12 -1.81
CA ALA A 151 -20.23 12.76 -2.69
C ALA A 151 -19.55 11.74 -3.63
N SER A 152 -19.13 10.61 -3.09
CA SER A 152 -18.52 9.51 -3.85
C SER A 152 -19.45 9.04 -4.98
N LYS A 153 -20.72 8.81 -4.67
CA LYS A 153 -21.72 8.38 -5.66
C LYS A 153 -21.93 9.44 -6.75
N GLU A 154 -22.24 10.68 -6.34
CA GLU A 154 -22.51 11.77 -7.29
C GLU A 154 -21.32 12.06 -8.21
N LEU A 155 -20.07 12.06 -7.68
CA LEU A 155 -18.87 12.29 -8.47
C LEU A 155 -18.55 11.13 -9.41
N THR A 156 -18.73 9.89 -8.96
CA THR A 156 -18.54 8.70 -9.81
C THR A 156 -19.49 8.71 -11.00
N GLU A 157 -20.77 9.05 -10.79
CA GLU A 157 -21.75 9.18 -11.86
C GLU A 157 -21.41 10.37 -12.80
N LEU A 158 -21.04 11.52 -12.25
CA LEU A 158 -20.71 12.73 -13.00
C LEU A 158 -19.52 12.54 -13.93
N PHE A 159 -18.49 11.86 -13.45
CA PHE A 159 -17.25 11.67 -14.18
C PHE A 159 -17.26 10.40 -15.05
N ASN A 160 -18.13 9.44 -14.77
CA ASN A 160 -18.01 8.05 -15.23
C ASN A 160 -16.61 7.49 -14.90
N TYR A 161 -16.15 7.78 -13.68
CA TYR A 161 -14.81 7.44 -13.17
C TYR A 161 -14.92 7.14 -11.68
N PRO A 162 -14.26 6.10 -11.14
CA PRO A 162 -14.38 5.77 -9.73
C PRO A 162 -13.82 6.89 -8.85
N CYS A 163 -14.66 7.42 -7.96
CA CYS A 163 -14.30 8.40 -6.95
C CYS A 163 -14.62 7.85 -5.55
N PRO A 164 -13.76 6.99 -4.98
CA PRO A 164 -14.01 6.37 -3.68
C PRO A 164 -14.22 7.40 -2.56
N GLU A 165 -14.90 6.97 -1.49
CA GLU A 165 -15.20 7.81 -0.34
C GLU A 165 -13.95 8.42 0.31
N ARG A 166 -12.84 7.69 0.31
CA ARG A 166 -11.56 8.10 0.91
C ARG A 166 -10.81 9.19 0.14
N TRP A 167 -11.18 9.50 -1.10
CA TRP A 167 -10.50 10.50 -1.92
C TRP A 167 -10.69 11.93 -1.39
N SER A 168 -9.67 12.77 -1.55
CA SER A 168 -9.71 14.16 -1.08
C SER A 168 -10.86 14.95 -1.69
N ILE A 169 -11.15 14.75 -2.98
CA ILE A 169 -12.26 15.42 -3.66
C ILE A 169 -13.63 14.99 -3.12
N SER A 170 -13.78 13.70 -2.73
CA SER A 170 -15.02 13.21 -2.11
C SER A 170 -15.25 13.89 -0.76
N HIS A 171 -14.19 14.08 0.04
CA HIS A 171 -14.28 14.83 1.30
C HIS A 171 -14.62 16.30 1.09
N TYR A 172 -13.97 16.97 0.13
CA TYR A 172 -14.25 18.37 -0.15
C TYR A 172 -15.66 18.56 -0.68
N TYR A 173 -16.11 17.73 -1.63
CA TYR A 173 -17.46 17.81 -2.16
C TYR A 173 -18.53 17.48 -1.11
N GLN A 174 -18.30 16.50 -0.24
CA GLN A 174 -19.20 16.21 0.88
C GLN A 174 -19.30 17.41 1.84
N ALA A 175 -18.19 18.10 2.10
CA ALA A 175 -18.21 19.31 2.92
C ALA A 175 -19.04 20.43 2.28
N ILE A 176 -19.01 20.57 0.95
CA ILE A 176 -19.88 21.49 0.20
C ILE A 176 -21.36 21.09 0.35
N LEU A 177 -21.69 19.81 0.15
CA LEU A 177 -23.05 19.29 0.29
C LEU A 177 -23.61 19.50 1.70
N ASN A 178 -22.78 19.28 2.72
CA ASN A 178 -23.10 19.49 4.13
C ASN A 178 -23.11 20.97 4.54
N LYS A 179 -22.68 21.90 3.67
CA LYS A 179 -22.49 23.33 3.95
C LYS A 179 -21.59 23.56 5.18
N GLU A 180 -20.50 22.81 5.26
CA GLU A 180 -19.57 22.90 6.40
C GLU A 180 -18.91 24.30 6.46
N PRO A 181 -18.79 24.91 7.68
CA PRO A 181 -18.38 26.32 7.83
C PRO A 181 -16.97 26.63 7.33
N HIS A 182 -16.11 25.62 7.22
CA HIS A 182 -14.74 25.80 6.75
C HIS A 182 -14.62 25.96 5.21
N VAL A 183 -15.59 25.48 4.44
CA VAL A 183 -15.52 25.47 2.97
C VAL A 183 -15.15 26.84 2.35
N PRO A 184 -15.76 27.98 2.76
CA PRO A 184 -15.36 29.28 2.23
C PRO A 184 -13.94 29.72 2.58
N GLN A 185 -13.36 29.17 3.64
CA GLN A 185 -12.04 29.52 4.15
C GLN A 185 -10.92 28.71 3.48
N VAL A 186 -11.25 27.56 2.86
CA VAL A 186 -10.24 26.70 2.22
C VAL A 186 -9.47 27.49 1.17
N ALA A 187 -8.18 27.59 1.37
CA ALA A 187 -7.24 28.16 0.40
C ALA A 187 -6.38 27.10 -0.29
N PHE A 188 -6.27 25.93 0.34
CA PHE A 188 -5.47 24.81 -0.15
C PHE A 188 -5.88 23.54 0.60
N PHE A 189 -5.90 22.38 -0.07
CA PHE A 189 -5.98 21.10 0.60
C PHE A 189 -5.05 20.08 -0.06
N THR A 190 -4.60 19.10 0.71
CA THR A 190 -3.59 18.15 0.26
C THR A 190 -3.71 16.83 1.04
N THR A 191 -2.87 15.85 0.66
CA THR A 191 -2.63 14.60 1.39
C THR A 191 -1.59 14.79 2.49
N LEU A 192 -1.35 13.74 3.29
CA LEU A 192 -0.30 13.77 4.31
C LEU A 192 1.11 13.89 3.72
N ALA A 193 1.39 13.21 2.60
CA ALA A 193 2.67 13.33 1.90
C ALA A 193 2.90 14.76 1.40
N GLY A 194 1.88 15.37 0.79
CA GLY A 194 1.94 16.75 0.34
C GLY A 194 2.12 17.75 1.47
N TYR A 195 1.47 17.55 2.62
CA TYR A 195 1.67 18.37 3.82
C TYR A 195 3.12 18.30 4.34
N ALA A 196 3.64 17.09 4.54
CA ALA A 196 5.01 16.93 5.03
C ALA A 196 6.04 17.52 4.05
N HIS A 197 5.84 17.33 2.74
CA HIS A 197 6.69 17.94 1.72
C HIS A 197 6.61 19.48 1.75
N PHE A 198 5.42 20.05 1.93
CA PHE A 198 5.25 21.49 2.08
C PHE A 198 6.02 22.04 3.30
N MET A 199 6.00 21.33 4.43
CA MET A 199 6.77 21.72 5.62
C MET A 199 8.28 21.69 5.38
N LEU A 200 8.75 20.77 4.54
CA LEU A 200 10.18 20.65 4.20
C LEU A 200 10.65 21.68 3.19
N THR A 201 9.82 22.01 2.19
CA THR A 201 10.26 22.76 0.99
C THR A 201 9.56 24.10 0.77
N GLY A 202 8.44 24.33 1.46
CA GLY A 202 7.54 25.46 1.18
C GLY A 202 6.76 25.33 -0.15
N LYS A 203 6.87 24.19 -0.87
CA LYS A 203 6.21 23.97 -2.18
C LYS A 203 4.90 23.20 -2.02
N LYS A 204 3.83 23.71 -2.62
CA LYS A 204 2.52 23.07 -2.69
C LYS A 204 2.41 22.20 -3.95
N VAL A 205 3.15 21.11 -3.96
CA VAL A 205 3.20 20.13 -5.06
C VAL A 205 2.91 18.72 -4.55
N LEU A 206 2.53 17.83 -5.44
CA LEU A 206 2.26 16.45 -5.14
C LEU A 206 2.73 15.56 -6.30
N GLY A 207 3.28 14.40 -6.02
CA GLY A 207 3.60 13.42 -7.05
C GLY A 207 2.33 12.97 -7.79
N THR A 208 2.45 12.70 -9.08
CA THR A 208 1.29 12.33 -9.91
C THR A 208 0.57 11.10 -9.36
N GLY A 209 1.30 10.14 -8.79
CA GLY A 209 0.72 8.95 -8.17
C GLY A 209 -0.20 9.28 -7.00
N ASP A 210 0.25 10.10 -6.07
CA ASP A 210 -0.56 10.52 -4.92
C ASP A 210 -1.67 11.50 -5.31
N ALA A 211 -1.39 12.41 -6.27
CA ALA A 211 -2.39 13.35 -6.82
C ALA A 211 -3.58 12.62 -7.45
N SER A 212 -3.35 11.43 -8.05
CA SER A 212 -4.41 10.59 -8.61
C SER A 212 -5.41 10.08 -7.57
N GLY A 213 -5.00 10.05 -6.30
CA GLY A 213 -5.87 9.74 -5.16
C GLY A 213 -6.60 10.96 -4.58
N MET A 214 -6.33 12.16 -5.10
CA MET A 214 -7.05 13.38 -4.75
C MET A 214 -8.14 13.73 -5.77
N PHE A 215 -7.79 13.67 -7.04
CA PHE A 215 -8.65 14.00 -8.19
C PHE A 215 -8.17 13.22 -9.43
N PRO A 216 -9.07 12.87 -10.39
CA PRO A 216 -8.67 12.12 -11.59
C PRO A 216 -7.55 12.79 -12.38
N ILE A 217 -6.58 11.98 -12.81
CA ILE A 217 -5.44 12.39 -13.66
C ILE A 217 -5.68 11.97 -15.11
N ASP A 218 -5.38 12.88 -16.05
CA ASP A 218 -5.28 12.53 -17.47
C ASP A 218 -3.93 11.85 -17.73
N ALA A 219 -4.00 10.58 -18.13
CA ALA A 219 -2.82 9.74 -18.40
C ALA A 219 -1.92 10.27 -19.53
N ASN A 220 -2.42 11.14 -20.43
CA ASN A 220 -1.64 11.71 -21.53
C ASN A 220 -0.79 12.90 -21.07
N THR A 221 -1.27 13.64 -20.07
CA THR A 221 -0.61 14.87 -19.59
C THR A 221 0.09 14.69 -18.24
N GLY A 222 -0.32 13.69 -17.46
CA GLY A 222 0.13 13.49 -16.06
C GLY A 222 -0.37 14.57 -15.10
N ASP A 223 -1.34 15.38 -15.52
CA ASP A 223 -1.98 16.44 -14.74
C ASP A 223 -3.48 16.14 -14.56
N TYR A 224 -4.17 16.90 -13.73
CA TYR A 224 -5.60 16.75 -13.48
C TYR A 224 -6.44 16.80 -14.76
N ASP A 225 -7.40 15.88 -14.90
CA ASP A 225 -8.27 15.81 -16.07
C ASP A 225 -9.12 17.08 -16.21
N LYS A 226 -8.86 17.88 -17.24
CA LYS A 226 -9.49 19.18 -17.47
C LYS A 226 -10.99 19.07 -17.71
N SER A 227 -11.46 17.98 -18.30
CA SER A 227 -12.89 17.76 -18.55
C SER A 227 -13.63 17.50 -17.24
N MET A 228 -13.05 16.70 -16.36
CA MET A 228 -13.59 16.43 -15.03
C MET A 228 -13.50 17.65 -14.10
N VAL A 229 -12.41 18.42 -14.19
CA VAL A 229 -12.28 19.72 -13.52
C VAL A 229 -13.42 20.65 -13.90
N ALA A 230 -13.72 20.81 -15.20
CA ALA A 230 -14.80 21.67 -15.65
C ALA A 230 -16.18 21.21 -15.13
N LYS A 231 -16.46 19.90 -15.18
CA LYS A 231 -17.70 19.30 -14.62
C LYS A 231 -17.81 19.52 -13.11
N PHE A 232 -16.69 19.34 -12.38
CA PHE A 232 -16.67 19.57 -10.94
C PHE A 232 -16.93 21.02 -10.60
N ASP A 233 -16.24 21.96 -11.25
CA ASP A 233 -16.40 23.39 -11.00
C ASP A 233 -17.87 23.84 -11.23
N GLU A 234 -18.54 23.31 -12.27
CA GLU A 234 -19.95 23.59 -12.55
C GLU A 234 -20.87 23.08 -11.44
N VAL A 235 -20.74 21.80 -11.04
CA VAL A 235 -21.60 21.22 -10.01
C VAL A 235 -21.31 21.84 -8.64
N ALA A 236 -20.06 22.08 -8.29
CA ALA A 236 -19.66 22.68 -7.02
C ALA A 236 -20.17 24.14 -6.90
N ALA A 237 -20.04 24.94 -7.97
CA ALA A 237 -20.57 26.29 -8.02
C ALA A 237 -22.09 26.31 -7.84
N SER A 238 -22.84 25.36 -8.44
CA SER A 238 -24.31 25.23 -8.26
C SER A 238 -24.71 24.93 -6.81
N LYS A 239 -23.79 24.35 -6.00
CA LYS A 239 -23.97 24.08 -4.58
C LYS A 239 -23.40 25.18 -3.68
N GLY A 240 -22.86 26.25 -4.25
CA GLY A 240 -22.35 27.41 -3.53
C GLY A 240 -20.86 27.36 -3.18
N ALA A 241 -20.06 26.51 -3.83
CA ALA A 241 -18.61 26.52 -3.67
C ALA A 241 -18.01 27.85 -4.16
N PRO A 242 -17.14 28.52 -3.38
CA PRO A 242 -16.66 29.87 -3.69
C PRO A 242 -15.47 29.91 -4.65
N LYS A 243 -14.80 28.78 -4.89
CA LYS A 243 -13.52 28.71 -5.64
C LYS A 243 -13.53 27.55 -6.64
N LYS A 244 -12.74 27.70 -7.69
CA LYS A 244 -12.46 26.63 -8.63
C LYS A 244 -11.51 25.59 -8.00
N ILE A 245 -11.66 24.34 -8.40
CA ILE A 245 -10.92 23.24 -7.78
C ILE A 245 -9.41 23.35 -7.99
N LEU A 246 -8.95 23.78 -9.16
CA LEU A 246 -7.50 23.94 -9.44
C LEU A 246 -6.83 25.03 -8.61
N ASP A 247 -7.60 25.99 -8.05
CA ASP A 247 -7.06 26.99 -7.13
C ASP A 247 -6.77 26.41 -5.73
N LEU A 248 -7.29 25.21 -5.44
CA LEU A 248 -7.22 24.56 -4.14
C LEU A 248 -6.33 23.33 -4.10
N LEU A 249 -6.12 22.68 -5.26
CA LEU A 249 -5.30 21.47 -5.37
C LEU A 249 -3.79 21.81 -5.44
N PRO A 250 -2.91 20.95 -4.92
CA PRO A 250 -1.49 21.03 -5.19
C PRO A 250 -1.21 20.79 -6.69
N LYS A 251 -0.13 21.33 -7.21
CA LYS A 251 0.30 21.01 -8.57
C LYS A 251 0.77 19.55 -8.64
N ALA A 252 0.19 18.77 -9.53
CA ALA A 252 0.66 17.41 -9.82
C ALA A 252 1.95 17.46 -10.65
N ILE A 253 2.96 16.67 -10.27
CA ILE A 253 4.25 16.59 -10.97
C ILE A 253 4.73 15.13 -11.01
N PRO A 254 5.21 14.62 -12.15
CA PRO A 254 5.64 13.22 -12.26
C PRO A 254 7.00 12.99 -11.57
N ALA A 255 7.24 11.73 -11.21
CA ALA A 255 8.53 11.31 -10.68
C ALA A 255 9.70 11.72 -11.57
N GLY A 256 10.83 12.06 -10.97
CA GLY A 256 12.02 12.52 -11.68
C GLY A 256 12.04 14.03 -11.99
N THR A 257 10.98 14.77 -11.62
CA THR A 257 10.95 16.23 -11.76
C THR A 257 11.40 16.94 -10.48
N ASP A 258 11.74 18.21 -10.61
CA ASP A 258 12.12 19.07 -9.48
C ASP A 258 10.89 19.42 -8.65
N ALA A 259 10.88 18.99 -7.40
CA ALA A 259 9.86 19.32 -6.40
C ALA A 259 10.34 20.37 -5.38
N GLY A 260 11.53 20.92 -5.56
CA GLY A 260 12.15 21.87 -4.66
C GLY A 260 13.28 21.27 -3.82
N THR A 261 13.82 22.09 -2.95
CA THR A 261 14.91 21.70 -2.04
C THR A 261 14.50 21.91 -0.59
N LEU A 262 15.11 21.15 0.29
CA LEU A 262 14.96 21.30 1.74
C LEU A 262 15.36 22.71 2.15
N THR A 263 14.43 23.47 2.73
CA THR A 263 14.71 24.81 3.25
C THR A 263 15.41 24.73 4.61
N LYS A 264 15.94 25.84 5.09
CA LYS A 264 16.51 25.89 6.43
C LYS A 264 15.48 25.61 7.52
N GLU A 265 14.28 26.14 7.36
CA GLU A 265 13.14 25.88 8.24
C GLU A 265 12.71 24.41 8.18
N GLY A 266 12.66 23.84 6.97
CA GLY A 266 12.36 22.43 6.75
C GLY A 266 13.41 21.50 7.34
N ALA A 267 14.69 21.83 7.23
CA ALA A 267 15.78 21.08 7.85
C ALA A 267 15.64 21.07 9.39
N THR A 268 15.31 22.23 9.99
CA THR A 268 15.06 22.35 11.44
C THR A 268 13.78 21.59 11.85
N TRP A 269 12.74 21.60 11.01
CA TRP A 269 11.50 20.88 11.25
C TRP A 269 11.71 19.37 11.26
N LEU A 270 12.58 18.83 10.37
CA LEU A 270 12.93 17.41 10.30
C LEU A 270 13.95 17.00 11.36
N ASP A 271 14.98 17.83 11.56
CA ASP A 271 16.10 17.58 12.48
C ASP A 271 16.31 18.79 13.42
N PRO A 272 15.60 18.81 14.56
CA PRO A 272 15.73 19.89 15.56
C PRO A 272 17.15 20.02 16.17
N THR A 273 18.05 19.04 15.95
CA THR A 273 19.45 19.16 16.38
C THR A 273 20.23 20.19 15.56
N GLY A 274 19.71 20.59 14.38
CA GLY A 274 20.34 21.53 13.48
C GLY A 274 21.59 20.98 12.76
N GLU A 275 21.81 19.66 12.79
CA GLU A 275 22.96 19.03 12.12
C GLU A 275 22.70 18.78 10.62
N LEU A 276 21.42 18.61 10.21
CA LEU A 276 21.08 18.37 8.81
C LEU A 276 21.20 19.65 8.00
N SER A 277 21.96 19.60 6.89
CA SER A 277 22.11 20.72 5.96
C SER A 277 20.83 20.97 5.16
N ASP A 278 20.54 22.21 4.84
CA ASP A 278 19.55 22.61 3.85
C ASP A 278 20.05 22.41 2.40
N GLY A 279 19.22 22.75 1.41
CA GLY A 279 19.56 22.64 -0.02
C GLY A 279 19.51 21.22 -0.59
N ILE A 280 19.13 20.21 0.19
CA ILE A 280 18.95 18.82 -0.27
C ILE A 280 17.78 18.76 -1.25
N LEU A 281 17.99 18.12 -2.42
CA LEU A 281 16.92 17.88 -3.40
C LEU A 281 15.79 17.08 -2.76
N CYS A 282 14.55 17.55 -2.92
CA CYS A 282 13.36 16.83 -2.51
C CYS A 282 12.64 16.27 -3.74
N ALA A 283 12.37 14.95 -3.74
CA ALA A 283 11.58 14.31 -4.78
C ALA A 283 10.09 14.68 -4.66
N PRO A 284 9.29 14.57 -5.73
CA PRO A 284 7.84 14.65 -5.65
C PRO A 284 7.30 13.71 -4.56
N PRO A 285 6.48 14.23 -3.62
CA PRO A 285 5.95 13.40 -2.55
C PRO A 285 4.89 12.43 -3.10
N GLU A 286 4.92 11.18 -2.66
CA GLU A 286 4.11 10.11 -3.25
C GLU A 286 3.23 9.37 -2.22
N GLY A 287 2.26 8.63 -2.73
CA GLY A 287 1.46 7.70 -1.95
C GLY A 287 2.16 6.35 -1.75
N ASP A 288 1.79 5.65 -0.68
CA ASP A 288 2.33 4.32 -0.32
C ASP A 288 2.09 3.26 -1.42
N ALA A 289 0.98 3.36 -2.16
CA ALA A 289 0.71 2.48 -3.29
C ALA A 289 1.74 2.67 -4.42
N GLY A 290 2.02 3.91 -4.81
CA GLY A 290 3.01 4.24 -5.85
C GLY A 290 4.42 3.81 -5.46
N THR A 291 4.84 4.09 -4.22
CA THR A 291 6.17 3.67 -3.73
C THR A 291 6.28 2.15 -3.57
N GLY A 292 5.19 1.47 -3.23
CA GLY A 292 5.11 0.01 -3.24
C GLY A 292 5.31 -0.59 -4.64
N MET A 293 4.75 0.05 -5.67
CA MET A 293 4.97 -0.35 -7.08
C MET A 293 6.43 -0.15 -7.49
N VAL A 294 7.07 0.94 -7.07
CA VAL A 294 8.50 1.20 -7.30
C VAL A 294 9.36 0.13 -6.63
N ALA A 295 9.08 -0.18 -5.36
CA ALA A 295 9.80 -1.18 -4.58
C ALA A 295 9.67 -2.62 -5.15
N THR A 296 8.71 -2.86 -6.01
CA THR A 296 8.43 -4.16 -6.64
C THR A 296 8.69 -4.20 -8.14
N ASN A 297 9.26 -3.14 -8.71
CA ASN A 297 9.50 -2.98 -10.15
C ASN A 297 8.22 -3.17 -11.00
N ALA A 298 7.09 -2.66 -10.52
CA ALA A 298 5.78 -2.86 -11.13
C ALA A 298 5.19 -1.53 -11.65
N VAL A 299 5.99 -0.72 -12.38
CA VAL A 299 5.57 0.58 -12.93
C VAL A 299 5.46 0.59 -14.46
N ALA A 300 5.89 -0.47 -15.13
CA ALA A 300 5.76 -0.60 -16.57
C ALA A 300 4.34 -1.09 -16.95
N PRO A 301 3.78 -0.67 -18.11
CA PRO A 301 2.53 -1.24 -18.60
C PRO A 301 2.57 -2.76 -18.66
N ARG A 302 1.45 -3.42 -18.38
CA ARG A 302 1.28 -4.87 -18.34
C ARG A 302 2.02 -5.57 -17.19
N THR A 303 2.57 -4.81 -16.24
CA THR A 303 3.09 -5.36 -14.98
C THR A 303 2.19 -5.00 -13.83
N GLY A 304 2.35 -5.68 -12.70
CA GLY A 304 1.60 -5.37 -11.50
C GLY A 304 2.31 -5.83 -10.23
N ASN A 305 1.79 -5.39 -9.10
CA ASN A 305 2.19 -5.90 -7.81
C ASN A 305 1.00 -6.41 -7.00
N ILE A 306 1.27 -7.32 -6.08
CA ILE A 306 0.29 -7.87 -5.13
C ILE A 306 0.86 -7.75 -3.73
N SER A 307 0.17 -7.00 -2.88
CA SER A 307 0.44 -6.97 -1.44
C SER A 307 -0.54 -7.89 -0.73
N ALA A 308 -0.07 -9.01 -0.16
CA ALA A 308 -0.90 -10.02 0.47
C ALA A 308 -0.48 -10.25 1.93
N GLY A 309 -1.16 -9.54 2.83
CA GLY A 309 -1.01 -9.60 4.27
C GLY A 309 -2.35 -9.91 4.95
N THR A 310 -2.76 -9.11 5.95
CA THR A 310 -4.08 -9.21 6.58
C THR A 310 -5.20 -9.01 5.55
N SER A 311 -5.05 -8.00 4.70
CA SER A 311 -5.82 -7.77 3.46
C SER A 311 -4.97 -8.11 2.24
N VAL A 312 -5.57 -8.07 1.05
CA VAL A 312 -4.85 -8.21 -0.21
C VAL A 312 -5.29 -7.16 -1.20
N PHE A 313 -4.33 -6.60 -1.93
CA PHE A 313 -4.65 -5.80 -3.10
C PHE A 313 -3.69 -6.11 -4.26
N ALA A 314 -4.20 -5.99 -5.45
CA ALA A 314 -3.44 -6.09 -6.69
C ALA A 314 -3.53 -4.76 -7.43
N MET A 315 -2.40 -4.31 -7.95
CA MET A 315 -2.29 -3.13 -8.81
C MET A 315 -1.74 -3.56 -10.15
N VAL A 316 -2.40 -3.16 -11.24
CA VAL A 316 -2.02 -3.50 -12.60
C VAL A 316 -1.87 -2.23 -13.43
N VAL A 317 -0.70 -2.00 -13.99
CA VAL A 317 -0.45 -0.87 -14.87
C VAL A 317 -1.08 -1.12 -16.23
N LEU A 318 -2.03 -0.27 -16.60
CA LEU A 318 -2.84 -0.40 -17.80
C LEU A 318 -2.13 0.19 -19.02
N GLU A 319 -2.34 -0.40 -20.20
CA GLU A 319 -1.93 0.18 -21.49
C GLU A 319 -2.92 1.24 -21.99
N LYS A 320 -4.18 1.15 -21.54
CA LYS A 320 -5.27 2.06 -21.91
C LYS A 320 -6.30 2.12 -20.79
N ALA A 321 -7.11 3.16 -20.77
CA ALA A 321 -8.23 3.29 -19.84
C ALA A 321 -9.23 2.13 -20.00
N LEU A 322 -9.93 1.76 -18.90
CA LEU A 322 -11.06 0.84 -18.95
C LEU A 322 -12.25 1.46 -19.68
N SER A 323 -13.15 0.63 -20.19
CA SER A 323 -14.31 1.10 -20.97
C SER A 323 -15.32 1.88 -20.14
N LYS A 324 -15.38 1.62 -18.83
CA LYS A 324 -16.29 2.28 -17.85
C LYS A 324 -15.74 2.22 -16.45
N ALA A 325 -16.37 2.92 -15.52
CA ALA A 325 -16.14 2.77 -14.08
C ALA A 325 -16.72 1.46 -13.54
N TYR A 326 -16.04 0.86 -12.55
CA TYR A 326 -16.47 -0.32 -11.81
C TYR A 326 -16.45 -0.02 -10.29
N PRO A 327 -17.39 0.81 -9.80
CA PRO A 327 -17.39 1.26 -8.41
C PRO A 327 -17.44 0.10 -7.42
N GLY A 328 -16.62 0.19 -6.36
CA GLY A 328 -16.51 -0.86 -5.34
C GLY A 328 -15.69 -2.08 -5.75
N VAL A 329 -15.30 -2.21 -7.04
CA VAL A 329 -14.50 -3.33 -7.56
C VAL A 329 -13.13 -2.87 -8.01
N ILE A 330 -13.07 -1.83 -8.87
CA ILE A 330 -11.81 -1.29 -9.41
C ILE A 330 -11.70 0.19 -9.01
N ASP A 331 -10.60 0.53 -8.37
CA ASP A 331 -10.15 1.91 -8.24
C ASP A 331 -9.07 2.19 -9.28
N ILE A 332 -9.04 3.42 -9.77
CA ILE A 332 -8.02 3.86 -10.72
C ILE A 332 -7.15 4.91 -10.06
N VAL A 333 -5.85 4.63 -10.03
CA VAL A 333 -4.79 5.56 -9.62
C VAL A 333 -3.74 5.62 -10.73
N THR A 334 -2.60 6.27 -10.51
CA THR A 334 -1.50 6.25 -11.46
C THR A 334 -0.21 5.76 -10.81
N THR A 335 0.73 5.30 -11.63
CA THR A 335 2.13 5.15 -11.21
C THR A 335 2.73 6.55 -10.91
N PRO A 336 3.87 6.63 -10.19
CA PRO A 336 4.54 7.92 -9.94
C PRO A 336 4.93 8.69 -11.22
N ASP A 337 5.06 8.02 -12.36
CA ASP A 337 5.30 8.63 -13.67
C ASP A 337 4.03 8.79 -14.53
N GLY A 338 2.83 8.62 -13.93
CA GLY A 338 1.55 9.01 -14.51
C GLY A 338 0.82 7.95 -15.34
N LYS A 339 1.25 6.69 -15.35
CA LYS A 339 0.55 5.63 -16.09
C LYS A 339 -0.70 5.16 -15.34
N PRO A 340 -1.85 4.98 -16.02
CA PRO A 340 -3.07 4.52 -15.36
C PRO A 340 -2.88 3.13 -14.77
N THR A 341 -3.37 2.95 -13.56
CA THR A 341 -3.21 1.72 -12.78
C THR A 341 -4.52 1.32 -12.17
N ALA A 342 -4.99 0.12 -12.47
CA ALA A 342 -6.17 -0.45 -11.84
C ALA A 342 -5.78 -1.12 -10.52
N MET A 343 -6.55 -0.87 -9.47
CA MET A 343 -6.40 -1.48 -8.15
C MET A 343 -7.65 -2.27 -7.78
N VAL A 344 -7.46 -3.53 -7.43
CA VAL A 344 -8.47 -4.36 -6.76
C VAL A 344 -8.05 -4.53 -5.31
N HIS A 345 -8.91 -4.18 -4.37
CA HIS A 345 -8.66 -4.32 -2.93
C HIS A 345 -9.69 -5.25 -2.28
N VAL A 346 -9.20 -6.16 -1.43
CA VAL A 346 -9.99 -7.14 -0.67
C VAL A 346 -9.61 -7.05 0.80
N ASN A 347 -10.60 -6.91 1.67
CA ASN A 347 -10.41 -6.62 3.09
C ASN A 347 -9.81 -7.79 3.88
N THR A 348 -10.03 -9.03 3.45
CA THR A 348 -9.56 -10.22 4.18
C THR A 348 -8.70 -11.12 3.30
N CYS A 349 -7.47 -11.43 3.77
CA CYS A 349 -6.56 -12.38 3.13
C CYS A 349 -6.05 -13.41 4.14
N THR A 350 -4.91 -13.17 4.81
CA THR A 350 -4.29 -14.16 5.71
C THR A 350 -4.80 -14.10 7.16
N ALA A 351 -5.72 -13.21 7.49
CA ALA A 351 -6.20 -13.04 8.86
C ALA A 351 -6.78 -14.33 9.47
N GLU A 352 -7.46 -15.15 8.66
CA GLU A 352 -8.02 -16.44 9.10
C GLU A 352 -6.95 -17.52 9.32
N PHE A 353 -5.79 -17.46 8.66
CA PHE A 353 -4.71 -18.43 8.87
C PHE A 353 -4.32 -18.51 10.35
N ASN A 354 -4.17 -17.35 11.00
CA ASN A 354 -3.77 -17.27 12.40
C ASN A 354 -4.77 -17.98 13.32
N LYS A 355 -6.08 -17.85 13.05
CA LYS A 355 -7.14 -18.47 13.83
C LYS A 355 -7.12 -19.99 13.69
N TRP A 356 -7.04 -20.48 12.46
CA TRP A 356 -7.02 -21.93 12.20
C TRP A 356 -5.75 -22.60 12.73
N VAL A 357 -4.57 -22.01 12.49
CA VAL A 357 -3.31 -22.52 13.05
C VAL A 357 -3.35 -22.48 14.58
N GLY A 358 -3.94 -21.41 15.16
CA GLY A 358 -4.12 -21.29 16.61
C GLY A 358 -4.95 -22.44 17.21
N ILE A 359 -6.13 -22.73 16.63
CA ILE A 359 -7.02 -23.84 17.07
C ILE A 359 -6.31 -25.20 16.96
N MET A 360 -5.58 -25.42 15.86
CA MET A 360 -4.80 -26.66 15.69
C MET A 360 -3.66 -26.79 16.70
N GLY A 361 -3.00 -25.65 17.02
CA GLY A 361 -1.99 -25.59 18.07
C GLY A 361 -2.56 -25.87 19.47
N GLU A 362 -3.74 -25.36 19.80
CA GLU A 362 -4.44 -25.66 21.04
C GLU A 362 -4.75 -27.16 21.14
N ALA A 363 -5.30 -27.76 20.08
CA ALA A 363 -5.58 -29.20 20.04
C ALA A 363 -4.31 -30.04 20.22
N ALA A 364 -3.21 -29.67 19.55
CA ALA A 364 -1.92 -30.36 19.68
C ALA A 364 -1.37 -30.27 21.12
N LYS A 365 -1.48 -29.11 21.78
CA LYS A 365 -1.07 -28.93 23.19
C LYS A 365 -1.89 -29.79 24.14
N LEU A 366 -3.20 -29.90 23.93
CA LEU A 366 -4.07 -30.78 24.73
C LEU A 366 -3.66 -32.25 24.63
N LEU A 367 -3.07 -32.65 23.50
CA LEU A 367 -2.51 -33.99 23.28
C LEU A 367 -1.06 -34.13 23.79
N GLY A 368 -0.52 -33.11 24.46
CA GLY A 368 0.82 -33.13 25.03
C GLY A 368 1.95 -32.82 24.04
N ALA A 369 1.65 -32.29 22.85
CA ALA A 369 2.69 -31.90 21.90
C ALA A 369 3.39 -30.61 22.35
N ASP A 370 4.73 -30.61 22.25
CA ASP A 370 5.56 -29.41 22.40
C ASP A 370 6.08 -28.98 21.02
N PHE A 371 5.91 -27.72 20.67
CA PHE A 371 6.28 -27.18 19.36
C PHE A 371 6.63 -25.69 19.42
N ASP A 372 7.53 -25.28 18.53
CA ASP A 372 7.75 -23.89 18.18
C ASP A 372 6.61 -23.40 17.29
N MET A 373 6.12 -22.16 17.52
CA MET A 373 5.02 -21.59 16.75
C MET A 373 5.36 -21.43 15.27
N GLY A 374 6.59 -21.05 14.91
CA GLY A 374 7.02 -20.93 13.52
C GLY A 374 6.91 -22.28 12.81
N LYS A 375 7.44 -23.35 13.45
CA LYS A 375 7.33 -24.71 12.92
C LYS A 375 5.89 -25.19 12.78
N LEU A 376 5.00 -24.80 13.72
CA LEU A 376 3.57 -25.11 13.61
C LEU A 376 2.98 -24.46 12.36
N TYR A 377 3.24 -23.15 12.16
CA TYR A 377 2.81 -22.43 10.98
C TYR A 377 3.30 -23.08 9.70
N ASP A 378 4.59 -23.33 9.58
CA ASP A 378 5.20 -23.94 8.39
C ASP A 378 4.60 -25.33 8.10
N THR A 379 4.35 -26.13 9.15
CA THR A 379 3.80 -27.48 9.01
C THR A 379 2.32 -27.44 8.57
N ILE A 380 1.51 -26.66 9.27
CA ILE A 380 0.06 -26.60 9.00
C ILE A 380 -0.22 -25.94 7.65
N LEU A 381 0.34 -24.78 7.40
CA LEU A 381 0.15 -24.07 6.12
C LEU A 381 0.79 -24.84 4.97
N GLY A 382 1.99 -25.38 5.17
CA GLY A 382 2.70 -26.17 4.15
C GLY A 382 1.97 -27.44 3.73
N SER A 383 1.08 -27.99 4.58
CA SER A 383 0.27 -29.17 4.22
C SER A 383 -0.64 -28.91 3.01
N ALA A 384 -0.98 -27.65 2.73
CA ALA A 384 -1.80 -27.27 1.57
C ALA A 384 -1.23 -27.74 0.23
N LYS A 385 0.10 -27.91 0.11
CA LYS A 385 0.75 -28.39 -1.12
C LYS A 385 0.27 -29.78 -1.55
N ASP A 386 -0.13 -30.62 -0.58
CA ASP A 386 -0.52 -32.01 -0.79
C ASP A 386 -2.05 -32.16 -1.02
N GLY A 387 -2.81 -31.05 -0.99
CA GLY A 387 -4.24 -31.05 -1.25
C GLY A 387 -4.60 -31.26 -2.73
N ASP A 388 -5.82 -31.76 -2.98
CA ASP A 388 -6.37 -31.83 -4.33
C ASP A 388 -6.44 -30.43 -4.95
N LYS A 389 -6.23 -30.32 -6.26
CA LYS A 389 -6.13 -29.01 -6.96
C LYS A 389 -7.42 -28.19 -6.89
N ASP A 390 -8.57 -28.82 -6.67
CA ASP A 390 -9.87 -28.20 -6.47
C ASP A 390 -10.33 -28.22 -5.00
N CYS A 391 -9.39 -28.39 -4.04
CA CYS A 391 -9.65 -28.48 -2.60
C CYS A 391 -10.59 -29.63 -2.20
N GLY A 392 -10.81 -30.63 -3.07
CA GLY A 392 -11.62 -31.81 -2.77
C GLY A 392 -13.06 -31.51 -2.35
N GLY A 393 -13.68 -30.44 -2.90
CA GLY A 393 -15.06 -30.06 -2.59
C GLY A 393 -15.23 -29.26 -1.29
N ILE A 394 -14.16 -28.60 -0.80
CA ILE A 394 -14.20 -27.70 0.36
C ILE A 394 -14.12 -26.26 -0.12
N TYR A 395 -15.06 -25.42 0.32
CA TYR A 395 -15.14 -24.00 0.00
C TYR A 395 -15.07 -23.20 1.31
N THR A 396 -14.05 -22.36 1.43
CA THR A 396 -13.90 -21.46 2.59
C THR A 396 -14.26 -20.04 2.15
N ILE A 397 -15.07 -19.37 2.94
CA ILE A 397 -15.35 -17.95 2.83
C ILE A 397 -14.71 -17.29 4.07
N ASN A 398 -13.81 -16.35 3.86
CA ASN A 398 -13.01 -15.77 4.92
C ASN A 398 -13.43 -14.35 5.30
N TYR A 399 -14.64 -13.91 4.96
CA TYR A 399 -15.12 -12.56 5.20
C TYR A 399 -15.29 -12.29 6.69
N ILE A 400 -14.37 -11.52 7.27
CA ILE A 400 -14.43 -11.05 8.66
C ILE A 400 -15.22 -9.74 8.75
N SER A 401 -15.19 -8.93 7.68
CA SER A 401 -15.87 -7.65 7.52
C SER A 401 -16.59 -7.60 6.19
N GLY A 402 -17.17 -6.47 5.84
CA GLY A 402 -17.73 -6.25 4.51
C GLY A 402 -16.68 -6.38 3.41
N GLU A 403 -17.14 -6.68 2.19
CA GLU A 403 -16.29 -6.92 1.03
C GLU A 403 -16.86 -6.27 -0.23
N GLY A 404 -16.23 -5.16 -0.66
CA GLY A 404 -16.74 -4.33 -1.75
C GLY A 404 -16.83 -5.06 -3.09
N VAL A 405 -15.85 -5.89 -3.41
CA VAL A 405 -15.80 -6.65 -4.68
C VAL A 405 -17.05 -7.53 -4.88
N THR A 406 -17.63 -8.03 -3.80
CA THR A 406 -18.79 -8.93 -3.81
C THR A 406 -20.04 -8.34 -3.16
N ASP A 407 -20.02 -7.02 -2.89
CA ASP A 407 -21.13 -6.26 -2.31
C ASP A 407 -21.65 -6.85 -1.00
N PHE A 408 -20.74 -7.06 -0.05
CA PHE A 408 -21.06 -7.43 1.33
C PHE A 408 -20.75 -6.27 2.28
N SER A 409 -21.70 -5.89 3.12
CA SER A 409 -21.50 -4.89 4.19
C SER A 409 -20.87 -5.48 5.45
N GLU A 410 -21.03 -6.78 5.67
CA GLU A 410 -20.52 -7.56 6.80
C GLU A 410 -20.06 -8.93 6.33
N GLY A 411 -19.32 -9.67 7.16
CA GLY A 411 -18.90 -11.04 6.89
C GLY A 411 -19.26 -12.01 8.02
N ARG A 412 -19.38 -13.29 7.65
CA ARG A 412 -19.56 -14.42 8.57
C ARG A 412 -18.66 -15.55 8.09
N PRO A 413 -17.39 -15.61 8.52
CA PRO A 413 -16.45 -16.63 8.05
C PRO A 413 -17.02 -18.03 8.19
N MET A 414 -17.00 -18.81 7.10
CA MET A 414 -17.59 -20.13 7.10
C MET A 414 -16.82 -21.11 6.22
N VAL A 415 -17.03 -22.39 6.49
CA VAL A 415 -16.54 -23.50 5.67
C VAL A 415 -17.74 -24.30 5.17
N VAL A 416 -17.88 -24.36 3.86
CA VAL A 416 -18.91 -25.15 3.18
C VAL A 416 -18.23 -26.32 2.48
N ARG A 417 -18.85 -27.49 2.50
CA ARG A 417 -18.33 -28.68 1.81
C ARG A 417 -19.44 -29.48 1.16
N SER A 418 -19.13 -30.10 0.03
CA SER A 418 -20.05 -31.07 -0.58
C SER A 418 -20.18 -32.33 0.27
N GLN A 419 -21.22 -33.11 0.03
CA GLN A 419 -21.48 -34.35 0.79
C GLN A 419 -20.34 -35.35 0.62
N ASP A 420 -19.75 -35.42 -0.54
CA ASP A 420 -18.66 -36.29 -0.96
C ASP A 420 -17.27 -35.67 -0.84
N ALA A 421 -17.15 -34.50 -0.16
CA ALA A 421 -15.89 -33.79 -0.01
C ALA A 421 -14.82 -34.66 0.65
N LYS A 422 -13.62 -34.63 0.10
CA LYS A 422 -12.42 -35.24 0.71
C LYS A 422 -11.91 -34.35 1.84
N PHE A 423 -12.58 -34.39 2.99
CA PHE A 423 -12.30 -33.52 4.13
C PHE A 423 -11.09 -34.02 4.92
N ASN A 424 -9.92 -33.48 4.59
CA ASN A 424 -8.65 -33.72 5.28
C ASN A 424 -7.88 -32.40 5.45
N LEU A 425 -6.79 -32.42 6.22
CA LEU A 425 -6.01 -31.23 6.54
C LEU A 425 -5.47 -30.53 5.29
N ALA A 426 -4.93 -31.29 4.34
CA ALA A 426 -4.30 -30.73 3.14
C ALA A 426 -5.32 -29.99 2.26
N ASN A 427 -6.49 -30.60 2.01
CA ASN A 427 -7.58 -29.97 1.26
C ASN A 427 -8.15 -28.75 2.00
N PHE A 428 -8.33 -28.87 3.31
CA PHE A 428 -8.80 -27.77 4.13
C PHE A 428 -7.84 -26.57 4.08
N MET A 429 -6.54 -26.80 4.27
CA MET A 429 -5.56 -25.72 4.21
C MET A 429 -5.40 -25.12 2.81
N ARG A 430 -5.50 -25.94 1.75
CA ARG A 430 -5.52 -25.42 0.38
C ARG A 430 -6.74 -24.51 0.16
N SER A 431 -7.92 -24.89 0.69
CA SER A 431 -9.11 -24.03 0.57
C SER A 431 -8.97 -22.71 1.31
N GLN A 432 -8.18 -22.64 2.40
CA GLN A 432 -7.84 -21.40 3.08
C GLN A 432 -6.98 -20.48 2.18
N PHE A 433 -5.94 -21.05 1.51
CA PHE A 433 -5.12 -20.29 0.56
C PHE A 433 -5.95 -19.79 -0.64
N TYR A 434 -6.85 -20.61 -1.15
CA TYR A 434 -7.72 -20.23 -2.26
C TYR A 434 -8.71 -19.15 -1.84
N SER A 435 -9.30 -19.26 -0.66
CA SER A 435 -10.19 -18.25 -0.07
C SER A 435 -9.51 -16.89 0.10
N ALA A 436 -8.25 -16.90 0.53
CA ALA A 436 -7.46 -15.66 0.73
C ALA A 436 -7.29 -14.83 -0.55
N VAL A 437 -7.44 -15.45 -1.74
CA VAL A 437 -7.27 -14.79 -3.04
C VAL A 437 -8.48 -14.91 -3.97
N GLY A 438 -9.50 -15.69 -3.58
CA GLY A 438 -10.68 -15.95 -4.39
C GLY A 438 -11.43 -14.66 -4.75
N THR A 439 -11.68 -13.80 -3.77
CA THR A 439 -12.34 -12.51 -4.00
C THR A 439 -11.46 -11.54 -4.81
N LEU A 440 -10.14 -11.55 -4.58
CA LEU A 440 -9.21 -10.80 -5.43
C LEU A 440 -9.36 -11.23 -6.91
N ARG A 441 -9.42 -12.55 -7.17
CA ARG A 441 -9.64 -13.06 -8.53
C ARG A 441 -10.97 -12.59 -9.11
N LEU A 442 -12.06 -12.54 -8.33
CA LEU A 442 -13.35 -12.01 -8.81
C LEU A 442 -13.25 -10.54 -9.24
N GLY A 443 -12.49 -9.72 -8.51
CA GLY A 443 -12.21 -8.36 -8.93
C GLY A 443 -11.32 -8.28 -10.17
N MET A 444 -10.32 -9.16 -10.27
CA MET A 444 -9.43 -9.24 -11.44
C MET A 444 -10.13 -9.76 -12.69
N ASP A 445 -11.21 -10.56 -12.56
CA ASP A 445 -12.02 -11.00 -13.70
C ASP A 445 -12.52 -9.81 -14.52
N VAL A 446 -12.81 -8.66 -13.88
CA VAL A 446 -13.18 -7.41 -14.58
C VAL A 446 -12.08 -6.95 -15.55
N LEU A 447 -10.80 -7.05 -15.13
CA LEU A 447 -9.68 -6.68 -16.00
C LEU A 447 -9.50 -7.67 -17.13
N PHE A 448 -9.72 -8.96 -16.89
CA PHE A 448 -9.66 -10.00 -17.91
C PHE A 448 -10.79 -9.84 -18.95
N ASP A 449 -12.01 -9.50 -18.52
CA ASP A 449 -13.16 -9.22 -19.40
C ASP A 449 -12.92 -7.96 -20.25
N GLU A 450 -12.20 -6.96 -19.71
CA GLU A 450 -11.73 -5.78 -20.44
C GLU A 450 -10.53 -6.06 -21.38
N ASN A 451 -10.08 -7.33 -21.46
CA ASN A 451 -8.91 -7.76 -22.22
C ASN A 451 -7.60 -7.06 -21.81
N VAL A 452 -7.47 -6.69 -20.54
CA VAL A 452 -6.21 -6.16 -19.98
C VAL A 452 -5.15 -7.25 -20.03
N LYS A 453 -3.99 -6.94 -20.62
CA LYS A 453 -2.85 -7.86 -20.69
C LYS A 453 -1.99 -7.67 -19.45
N ILE A 454 -1.58 -8.78 -18.83
CA ILE A 454 -0.70 -8.80 -17.66
C ILE A 454 0.42 -9.81 -17.96
N ASP A 455 1.65 -9.31 -18.10
CA ASP A 455 2.79 -10.16 -18.43
C ASP A 455 3.43 -10.78 -17.19
N SER A 456 3.42 -10.03 -16.07
CA SER A 456 3.98 -10.48 -14.81
C SER A 456 3.48 -9.64 -13.63
N MET A 457 3.47 -10.26 -12.44
CA MET A 457 3.20 -9.53 -11.20
C MET A 457 4.25 -9.87 -10.14
N THR A 458 4.55 -8.92 -9.25
CA THR A 458 5.45 -9.12 -8.12
C THR A 458 4.64 -9.18 -6.83
N GLY A 459 4.72 -10.31 -6.12
CA GLY A 459 4.04 -10.52 -4.84
C GLY A 459 4.93 -10.22 -3.64
N HIS A 460 4.34 -9.63 -2.60
CA HIS A 460 4.97 -9.48 -1.28
C HIS A 460 3.94 -9.64 -0.15
N GLY A 461 4.44 -9.84 1.08
CA GLY A 461 3.60 -10.04 2.26
C GLY A 461 3.62 -11.47 2.79
N GLY A 462 2.88 -11.68 3.89
CA GLY A 462 2.89 -12.95 4.63
C GLY A 462 2.42 -14.16 3.85
N TYR A 463 1.48 -13.96 2.94
CA TYR A 463 0.92 -15.01 2.07
C TYR A 463 1.99 -15.77 1.27
N PHE A 464 3.00 -15.05 0.77
CA PHE A 464 4.04 -15.63 -0.09
C PHE A 464 5.15 -16.36 0.69
N LYS A 465 5.12 -16.34 2.02
CA LYS A 465 6.13 -17.01 2.86
C LYS A 465 5.98 -18.52 2.90
N THR A 466 4.79 -19.06 2.61
CA THR A 466 4.57 -20.51 2.58
C THR A 466 5.09 -21.08 1.28
N GLU A 467 6.25 -21.74 1.37
CA GLU A 467 6.96 -22.30 0.23
C GLU A 467 6.17 -23.44 -0.44
N GLY A 468 6.10 -23.42 -1.78
CA GLY A 468 5.39 -24.43 -2.56
C GLY A 468 3.86 -24.27 -2.56
N VAL A 469 3.34 -23.16 -1.99
CA VAL A 469 1.88 -22.90 -1.91
C VAL A 469 1.54 -21.48 -2.36
N GLY A 470 2.12 -20.46 -1.71
CA GLY A 470 1.67 -19.07 -1.89
C GLY A 470 1.86 -18.55 -3.31
N LEU A 471 3.07 -18.70 -3.87
CA LEU A 471 3.37 -18.26 -5.25
C LEU A 471 2.59 -19.08 -6.28
N GLU A 472 2.55 -20.39 -6.09
CA GLU A 472 1.88 -21.34 -6.97
C GLU A 472 0.36 -21.07 -7.04
N THR A 473 -0.26 -20.87 -5.88
CA THR A 473 -1.68 -20.52 -5.81
C THR A 473 -1.99 -19.18 -6.45
N MET A 474 -1.16 -18.17 -6.17
CA MET A 474 -1.37 -16.84 -6.75
C MET A 474 -1.18 -16.87 -8.27
N ALA A 475 -0.16 -17.57 -8.77
CA ALA A 475 0.06 -17.72 -10.21
C ALA A 475 -1.12 -18.42 -10.89
N ALA A 476 -1.67 -19.47 -10.27
CA ALA A 476 -2.85 -20.15 -10.75
C ALA A 476 -4.08 -19.23 -10.75
N ALA A 477 -4.33 -18.51 -9.64
CA ALA A 477 -5.46 -17.61 -9.50
C ALA A 477 -5.41 -16.44 -10.50
N MET A 478 -4.24 -15.87 -10.77
CA MET A 478 -4.07 -14.71 -11.65
C MET A 478 -3.80 -15.08 -13.12
N HIS A 479 -3.66 -16.35 -13.45
CA HIS A 479 -3.27 -16.84 -14.79
C HIS A 479 -1.99 -16.16 -15.33
N THR A 480 -1.11 -15.71 -14.44
CA THR A 480 0.03 -14.83 -14.73
C THR A 480 1.25 -15.27 -13.93
N PRO A 481 2.48 -15.17 -14.48
CA PRO A 481 3.68 -15.41 -13.70
C PRO A 481 3.78 -14.49 -12.50
N ILE A 482 4.01 -15.05 -11.30
CA ILE A 482 4.19 -14.30 -10.06
C ILE A 482 5.62 -14.43 -9.58
N SER A 483 6.23 -13.30 -9.28
CA SER A 483 7.58 -13.21 -8.71
C SER A 483 7.54 -12.79 -7.25
N ALA A 484 8.44 -13.31 -6.42
CA ALA A 484 8.75 -12.76 -5.11
C ALA A 484 10.21 -12.31 -5.08
N MET A 485 10.47 -11.13 -4.48
CA MET A 485 11.81 -10.58 -4.33
C MET A 485 12.19 -10.51 -2.85
N ALA A 486 13.48 -10.76 -2.55
CA ALA A 486 14.00 -10.66 -1.19
C ALA A 486 13.87 -9.24 -0.60
N THR A 487 14.00 -8.21 -1.45
CA THR A 487 13.91 -6.77 -1.09
C THR A 487 12.49 -6.26 -0.91
N ALA A 488 11.47 -7.01 -1.34
CA ALA A 488 10.07 -6.59 -1.22
C ALA A 488 9.61 -6.35 0.24
N GLY A 489 10.35 -6.84 1.23
CA GLY A 489 10.11 -6.60 2.66
C GLY A 489 10.48 -5.19 3.15
N GLU A 490 11.26 -4.41 2.40
CA GLU A 490 11.65 -3.04 2.76
C GLU A 490 10.53 -2.02 2.49
N GLY A 491 9.61 -2.35 1.57
CA GLY A 491 8.35 -1.64 1.35
C GLY A 491 8.48 -0.22 0.81
N GLY A 492 7.44 0.58 1.07
CA GLY A 492 7.30 1.93 0.54
C GLY A 492 8.41 2.91 0.86
N PRO A 493 9.00 2.95 2.08
CA PRO A 493 10.10 3.89 2.36
C PRO A 493 11.33 3.62 1.51
N TRP A 494 11.64 2.36 1.17
CA TRP A 494 12.67 2.07 0.18
C TRP A 494 12.28 2.53 -1.22
N GLY A 495 11.04 2.27 -1.65
CA GLY A 495 10.50 2.79 -2.91
C GLY A 495 10.60 4.31 -3.00
N MET A 496 10.33 5.02 -1.88
CA MET A 496 10.48 6.48 -1.83
C MET A 496 11.95 6.92 -1.90
N ALA A 497 12.88 6.19 -1.26
CA ALA A 497 14.31 6.45 -1.38
C ALA A 497 14.81 6.23 -2.83
N LEU A 498 14.27 5.22 -3.53
CA LEU A 498 14.53 5.00 -4.96
C LEU A 498 14.02 6.17 -5.81
N LEU A 499 12.81 6.68 -5.57
CA LEU A 499 12.27 7.88 -6.24
C LEU A 499 13.10 9.12 -5.95
N ALA A 500 13.60 9.29 -4.72
CA ALA A 500 14.52 10.37 -4.38
C ALA A 500 15.83 10.24 -5.16
N SER A 501 16.39 9.03 -5.23
CA SER A 501 17.58 8.78 -6.05
C SER A 501 17.34 9.02 -7.53
N TYR A 502 16.20 8.58 -8.08
CA TYR A 502 15.79 8.83 -9.46
C TYR A 502 15.65 10.33 -9.76
N ALA A 503 14.99 11.10 -8.89
CA ALA A 503 14.87 12.55 -9.05
C ALA A 503 16.23 13.27 -9.09
N SER A 504 17.24 12.72 -8.39
CA SER A 504 18.59 13.29 -8.39
C SER A 504 19.41 12.99 -9.65
N ASP A 505 19.11 11.89 -10.34
CA ASP A 505 19.78 11.47 -11.57
C ASP A 505 18.95 10.42 -12.31
N THR A 506 18.14 10.85 -13.26
CA THR A 506 17.31 9.98 -14.10
C THR A 506 18.13 9.20 -15.15
N LYS A 507 19.39 9.62 -15.36
CA LYS A 507 20.25 9.13 -16.47
C LYS A 507 19.57 9.19 -17.85
N GLY A 508 18.63 10.12 -18.01
CA GLY A 508 17.85 10.27 -19.25
C GLY A 508 16.89 9.12 -19.55
N LYS A 509 16.59 8.27 -18.56
CA LYS A 509 15.67 7.12 -18.67
C LYS A 509 14.31 7.47 -18.07
N ASN A 510 13.23 6.85 -18.55
CA ASN A 510 11.95 6.83 -17.83
C ASN A 510 12.07 5.97 -16.56
N LEU A 511 11.09 6.09 -15.66
CA LEU A 511 11.13 5.41 -14.37
C LEU A 511 11.27 3.89 -14.50
N GLY A 512 10.51 3.26 -15.38
CA GLY A 512 10.55 1.80 -15.55
C GLY A 512 11.93 1.31 -16.04
N ASP A 513 12.48 1.93 -17.08
CA ASP A 513 13.80 1.58 -17.61
C ASP A 513 14.93 1.85 -16.60
N TRP A 514 14.78 2.92 -15.80
CA TRP A 514 15.73 3.23 -14.74
C TRP A 514 15.70 2.16 -13.64
N LEU A 515 14.50 1.78 -13.17
CA LEU A 515 14.36 0.72 -12.16
C LEU A 515 14.94 -0.60 -12.67
N GLU A 516 14.59 -1.02 -13.88
CA GLU A 516 15.07 -2.28 -14.45
C GLU A 516 16.61 -2.32 -14.53
N SER A 517 17.24 -1.23 -15.00
CA SER A 517 18.68 -1.20 -15.25
C SER A 517 19.55 -0.79 -14.06
N GLU A 518 19.05 0.07 -13.16
CA GLU A 518 19.86 0.65 -12.08
C GLU A 518 19.59 0.00 -10.72
N VAL A 519 18.41 -0.66 -10.56
CA VAL A 519 17.99 -1.22 -9.27
C VAL A 519 17.84 -2.73 -9.36
N PHE A 520 17.11 -3.22 -10.36
CA PHE A 520 16.69 -4.62 -10.41
C PHE A 520 17.48 -5.49 -11.39
N ALA A 521 18.47 -4.94 -12.10
CA ALA A 521 19.28 -5.68 -13.07
C ALA A 521 19.94 -6.95 -12.50
N SER A 522 20.33 -6.92 -11.23
CA SER A 522 20.94 -8.07 -10.51
C SER A 522 20.03 -8.67 -9.43
N ALA A 523 18.77 -8.22 -9.32
CA ALA A 523 17.88 -8.66 -8.27
C ALA A 523 17.52 -10.14 -8.43
N GLN A 524 17.73 -10.92 -7.36
CA GLN A 524 17.29 -12.31 -7.34
C GLN A 524 15.79 -12.34 -7.08
N LYS A 525 15.05 -12.92 -8.02
CA LYS A 525 13.60 -13.15 -7.91
C LYS A 525 13.27 -14.63 -8.09
N LYS A 526 12.40 -15.15 -7.25
CA LYS A 526 11.78 -16.47 -7.47
C LYS A 526 10.50 -16.24 -8.26
N THR A 527 10.43 -16.74 -9.48
CA THR A 527 9.25 -16.62 -10.35
C THR A 527 8.59 -17.97 -10.53
N VAL A 528 7.29 -18.03 -10.39
CA VAL A 528 6.46 -19.20 -10.65
C VAL A 528 5.49 -18.86 -11.78
N ALA A 529 5.53 -19.63 -12.84
CA ALA A 529 4.56 -19.57 -13.93
C ALA A 529 3.28 -20.34 -13.55
N PRO A 530 2.08 -19.94 -14.04
CA PRO A 530 0.86 -20.68 -13.79
C PRO A 530 0.96 -22.10 -14.36
N ASN A 531 0.75 -23.11 -13.49
CA ASN A 531 0.70 -24.51 -13.90
C ASN A 531 -0.72 -24.84 -14.39
N PRO A 532 -0.92 -25.44 -15.57
CA PRO A 532 -2.25 -25.71 -16.13
C PRO A 532 -3.17 -26.49 -15.19
N ALA A 533 -2.66 -27.49 -14.48
CA ALA A 533 -3.47 -28.29 -13.56
C ALA A 533 -3.87 -27.50 -12.29
N ASP A 534 -3.02 -26.59 -11.82
CA ASP A 534 -3.34 -25.70 -10.70
C ASP A 534 -4.36 -24.65 -11.12
N VAL A 535 -4.24 -24.12 -12.35
CA VAL A 535 -5.21 -23.17 -12.95
C VAL A 535 -6.59 -23.84 -13.07
N GLU A 536 -6.68 -25.03 -13.71
CA GLU A 536 -7.94 -25.78 -13.85
C GLU A 536 -8.57 -26.07 -12.48
N GLY A 537 -7.75 -26.50 -11.51
CA GLY A 537 -8.22 -26.80 -10.16
C GLY A 537 -8.73 -25.56 -9.43
N PHE A 538 -8.02 -24.42 -9.55
CA PHE A 538 -8.44 -23.16 -8.95
C PHE A 538 -9.73 -22.63 -9.59
N ASP A 539 -9.82 -22.62 -10.92
CA ASP A 539 -11.00 -22.14 -11.63
C ASP A 539 -12.23 -23.00 -11.31
N LYS A 540 -12.09 -24.32 -11.22
CA LYS A 540 -13.16 -25.23 -10.77
C LYS A 540 -13.59 -24.93 -9.32
N TRP A 541 -12.64 -24.71 -8.42
CA TRP A 541 -12.93 -24.33 -7.04
C TRP A 541 -13.65 -22.98 -6.99
N LEU A 542 -13.22 -22.00 -7.80
CA LEU A 542 -13.78 -20.65 -7.83
C LEU A 542 -15.28 -20.65 -8.19
N GLU A 543 -15.72 -21.52 -9.08
CA GLU A 543 -17.15 -21.65 -9.40
C GLU A 543 -17.97 -22.10 -8.18
N GLY A 544 -17.46 -23.06 -7.42
CA GLY A 544 -18.09 -23.49 -6.16
C GLY A 544 -18.03 -22.40 -5.08
N TYR A 545 -16.93 -21.65 -5.03
CA TYR A 545 -16.80 -20.50 -4.15
C TYR A 545 -17.85 -19.42 -4.47
N LYS A 546 -18.00 -19.01 -5.74
CA LYS A 546 -19.04 -18.09 -6.19
C LYS A 546 -20.44 -18.54 -5.77
N ALA A 547 -20.74 -19.83 -5.96
CA ALA A 547 -22.03 -20.40 -5.56
C ALA A 547 -22.25 -20.35 -4.02
N SER A 548 -21.18 -20.56 -3.24
CA SER A 548 -21.21 -20.54 -1.77
C SER A 548 -21.44 -19.15 -1.17
N LEU A 549 -21.16 -18.06 -1.91
CA LEU A 549 -21.43 -16.69 -1.46
C LEU A 549 -22.92 -16.43 -1.20
N LYS A 550 -23.83 -17.24 -1.78
CA LYS A 550 -25.27 -17.18 -1.44
C LYS A 550 -25.53 -17.62 0.01
N ALA A 551 -24.80 -18.61 0.49
CA ALA A 551 -24.89 -19.06 1.89
C ALA A 551 -24.36 -17.99 2.84
N GLU A 552 -23.23 -17.33 2.48
CA GLU A 552 -22.66 -16.19 3.22
C GLU A 552 -23.67 -15.05 3.35
N ARG A 553 -24.34 -14.67 2.26
CA ARG A 553 -25.38 -13.62 2.27
C ARG A 553 -26.53 -13.97 3.22
N THR A 554 -27.00 -15.20 3.17
CA THR A 554 -28.05 -15.68 4.09
C THR A 554 -27.57 -15.65 5.55
N ALA A 555 -26.30 -16.02 5.81
CA ALA A 555 -25.73 -15.97 7.16
C ALA A 555 -25.63 -14.54 7.68
N VAL A 556 -25.18 -13.59 6.86
CA VAL A 556 -25.12 -12.15 7.20
C VAL A 556 -26.52 -11.61 7.54
N GLU A 557 -27.54 -11.97 6.78
CA GLU A 557 -28.92 -11.54 7.00
C GLU A 557 -29.54 -12.15 8.27
N SER A 558 -29.14 -13.37 8.64
CA SER A 558 -29.78 -14.15 9.70
C SER A 558 -29.05 -14.07 11.05
N LEU A 559 -27.73 -13.93 11.07
CA LEU A 559 -26.88 -13.91 12.27
C LEU A 559 -26.52 -12.45 12.62
N LYS A 560 -27.47 -11.74 13.21
CA LYS A 560 -27.27 -10.33 13.65
C LYS A 560 -26.64 -10.25 15.03
#